data_f39c467ca2612f9083b6a5cf6fff70cf
#
_entry.id   f39c467ca2612f9083b6a5cf6fff70cf
#
_cell.length_a   1.000
_cell.length_b   1.000
_cell.length_c   1.000
_cell.angle_alpha   90.00
_cell.angle_beta   90.00
_cell.angle_gamma   90.00
#
_symmetry.space_group_name_H-M   'P 1'
#
loop_
_entity.id
_entity.type
_entity.pdbx_description
1 polymer ?
#
loop_
_entity_poly.entity_id
_entity_poly.type
_entity_poly.pdbx_seq_one_letter_code
_entity_poly.pdbx_strand_id
1 'polypeptide(L)'
;MDTTFQSIAPGRIHRWGGAALIVARRRDLHQAPVLSPAEQRVVHALPGWRQAEWAAGRLLAKRLVGEVTAAPADEVEVLPREDGSPYAVVGGSPMPAVSVSISHTAGHVAAAVAPQPVGVDLCETVSAAAVRRVADHALSPGELSLIGTDRPDALAGAWALKEAAVKADRSGIFGAAPRGIVILGLRPPVLGGRRRAMVWRAGDAVLALVLAHPASPPDPPAALTPGPTG
;
A
#
# COMPACT_ATOMS: atom_id res chain seq x y z
N MET A 1 -14.09 -25.70 0.59
CA MET A 1 -13.95 -24.25 0.53
C MET A 1 -12.56 -23.95 0.00
N ASP A 2 -12.46 -23.63 -1.26
CA ASP A 2 -11.17 -23.34 -1.91
C ASP A 2 -10.78 -21.89 -1.58
N THR A 3 -10.12 -21.68 -0.43
CA THR A 3 -9.68 -20.36 0.00
C THR A 3 -8.62 -19.85 -0.97
N THR A 4 -8.95 -18.81 -1.70
CA THR A 4 -8.13 -18.26 -2.79
C THR A 4 -6.76 -17.74 -2.30
N PHE A 5 -6.68 -17.20 -1.09
CA PHE A 5 -5.47 -16.63 -0.49
C PHE A 5 -5.26 -17.14 0.94
N GLN A 6 -4.00 -17.18 1.37
CA GLN A 6 -3.67 -17.49 2.76
C GLN A 6 -4.27 -16.44 3.69
N SER A 7 -4.73 -16.88 4.87
CA SER A 7 -5.26 -15.97 5.88
C SER A 7 -4.13 -15.25 6.62
N ILE A 8 -4.34 -13.97 6.92
CA ILE A 8 -3.49 -13.15 7.77
C ILE A 8 -4.24 -12.80 9.05
N ALA A 9 -3.59 -12.90 10.20
CA ALA A 9 -4.21 -12.61 11.49
C ALA A 9 -4.28 -11.10 11.73
N PRO A 10 -5.49 -10.51 11.95
CA PRO A 10 -5.61 -9.09 12.29
C PRO A 10 -4.95 -8.73 13.62
N GLY A 11 -4.51 -7.48 13.75
CA GLY A 11 -3.92 -6.91 14.97
C GLY A 11 -2.47 -7.33 15.27
N ARG A 12 -1.89 -8.25 14.49
CA ARG A 12 -0.51 -8.70 14.61
C ARG A 12 0.38 -8.07 13.54
N ILE A 13 1.65 -7.86 13.89
CA ILE A 13 2.67 -7.46 12.92
C ILE A 13 3.15 -8.70 12.19
N HIS A 14 3.09 -8.66 10.87
CA HIS A 14 3.61 -9.68 9.97
C HIS A 14 4.82 -9.14 9.22
N ARG A 15 5.72 -10.05 8.80
CA ARG A 15 6.91 -9.69 8.04
C ARG A 15 6.95 -10.48 6.73
N TRP A 16 7.21 -9.80 5.63
CA TRP A 16 7.37 -10.41 4.32
C TRP A 16 8.29 -9.56 3.42
N GLY A 17 9.29 -10.19 2.83
CA GLY A 17 10.18 -9.57 1.85
C GLY A 17 10.97 -8.37 2.35
N GLY A 18 11.18 -8.24 3.67
CA GLY A 18 11.80 -7.08 4.32
C GLY A 18 10.81 -6.01 4.76
N ALA A 19 9.53 -6.14 4.42
CA ALA A 19 8.48 -5.27 4.94
C ALA A 19 7.92 -5.79 6.27
N ALA A 20 7.47 -4.87 7.12
CA ALA A 20 6.57 -5.12 8.22
C ALA A 20 5.18 -4.57 7.86
N LEU A 21 4.13 -5.32 8.15
CA LEU A 21 2.75 -4.92 7.87
C LEU A 21 1.81 -5.33 9.00
N ILE A 22 0.73 -4.62 9.12
CA ILE A 22 -0.36 -4.89 10.06
C ILE A 22 -1.69 -4.58 9.40
N VAL A 23 -2.67 -5.44 9.63
CA VAL A 23 -4.07 -5.20 9.28
C VAL A 23 -4.91 -5.30 10.54
N ALA A 24 -5.93 -4.46 10.69
CA ALA A 24 -6.86 -4.52 11.82
C ALA A 24 -8.28 -4.26 11.34
N ARG A 25 -9.27 -4.82 12.05
CA ARG A 25 -10.66 -4.39 11.90
C ARG A 25 -10.83 -3.05 12.59
N ARG A 26 -11.52 -2.11 11.97
CA ARG A 26 -11.72 -0.77 12.55
C ARG A 26 -12.41 -0.83 13.92
N ARG A 27 -13.38 -1.74 14.09
CA ARG A 27 -14.10 -1.94 15.36
C ARG A 27 -13.21 -2.44 16.52
N ASP A 28 -12.04 -3.03 16.22
CA ASP A 28 -11.13 -3.56 17.22
C ASP A 28 -10.07 -2.53 17.64
N LEU A 29 -10.08 -1.34 17.02
CA LEU A 29 -9.19 -0.22 17.35
C LEU A 29 -9.85 0.65 18.43
N HIS A 30 -9.77 0.20 19.68
CA HIS A 30 -10.39 0.89 20.82
C HIS A 30 -9.58 2.06 21.37
N GLN A 31 -8.30 2.16 21.04
CA GLN A 31 -7.44 3.26 21.48
C GLN A 31 -7.53 4.43 20.51
N ALA A 32 -7.85 5.60 21.04
CA ALA A 32 -7.66 6.83 20.29
C ALA A 32 -6.16 6.99 19.97
N PRO A 33 -5.78 7.22 18.72
CA PRO A 33 -4.39 7.45 18.39
C PRO A 33 -3.89 8.71 19.06
N VAL A 34 -2.72 8.62 19.70
CA VAL A 34 -2.01 9.81 20.17
C VAL A 34 -1.42 10.48 18.93
N LEU A 35 -2.08 11.54 18.48
CA LEU A 35 -1.66 12.34 17.35
C LEU A 35 -0.75 13.47 17.80
N SER A 36 0.35 13.70 17.12
CA SER A 36 1.19 14.87 17.34
C SER A 36 0.47 16.17 16.95
N PRO A 37 0.95 17.35 17.37
CA PRO A 37 0.37 18.63 16.96
C PRO A 37 0.33 18.79 15.42
N ALA A 38 1.32 18.26 14.68
CA ALA A 38 1.34 18.29 13.24
C ALA A 38 0.26 17.38 12.63
N GLU A 39 0.12 16.17 13.14
CA GLU A 39 -0.95 15.22 12.73
C GLU A 39 -2.34 15.77 13.09
N GLN A 40 -2.51 16.43 14.24
CA GLN A 40 -3.77 17.07 14.63
C GLN A 40 -4.19 18.17 13.66
N ARG A 41 -3.26 19.00 13.20
CA ARG A 41 -3.56 20.03 12.18
C ARG A 41 -4.07 19.39 10.89
N VAL A 42 -3.47 18.29 10.46
CA VAL A 42 -3.90 17.58 9.25
C VAL A 42 -5.30 16.99 9.44
N VAL A 43 -5.53 16.25 10.52
CA VAL A 43 -6.82 15.57 10.73
C VAL A 43 -7.97 16.56 10.89
N HIS A 44 -7.76 17.67 11.57
CA HIS A 44 -8.79 18.70 11.75
C HIS A 44 -9.18 19.42 10.44
N ALA A 45 -8.28 19.43 9.44
CA ALA A 45 -8.58 19.96 8.12
C ALA A 45 -9.40 18.99 7.24
N LEU A 46 -9.55 17.72 7.66
CA LEU A 46 -10.32 16.72 6.93
C LEU A 46 -11.82 16.80 7.26
N PRO A 47 -12.69 16.42 6.31
CA PRO A 47 -14.11 16.20 6.60
C PRO A 47 -14.29 15.20 7.76
N GLY A 48 -15.28 15.43 8.63
CA GLY A 48 -15.47 14.64 9.86
C GLY A 48 -15.53 13.11 9.63
N TRP A 49 -16.15 12.68 8.53
CA TRP A 49 -16.22 11.27 8.19
C TRP A 49 -14.86 10.63 7.87
N ARG A 50 -13.88 11.43 7.42
CA ARG A 50 -12.51 10.95 7.12
C ARG A 50 -11.58 10.96 8.33
N GLN A 51 -11.87 11.75 9.35
CA GLN A 51 -10.96 11.93 10.49
C GLN A 51 -10.64 10.63 11.20
N ALA A 52 -11.67 9.82 11.51
CA ALA A 52 -11.50 8.52 12.17
C ALA A 52 -10.71 7.52 11.31
N GLU A 53 -10.93 7.49 10.00
CA GLU A 53 -10.19 6.63 9.07
C GLU A 53 -8.72 7.03 9.00
N TRP A 54 -8.48 8.32 8.85
CA TRP A 54 -7.14 8.87 8.78
C TRP A 54 -6.35 8.57 10.04
N ALA A 55 -6.94 8.81 11.21
CA ALA A 55 -6.35 8.57 12.51
C ALA A 55 -6.04 7.08 12.74
N ALA A 56 -6.96 6.18 12.37
CA ALA A 56 -6.75 4.74 12.45
C ALA A 56 -5.54 4.27 11.61
N GLY A 57 -5.40 4.79 10.40
CA GLY A 57 -4.25 4.51 9.54
C GLY A 57 -2.93 4.96 10.18
N ARG A 58 -2.92 6.14 10.81
CA ARG A 58 -1.72 6.67 11.51
C ARG A 58 -1.36 5.82 12.72
N LEU A 59 -2.34 5.38 13.50
CA LEU A 59 -2.10 4.49 14.64
C LEU A 59 -1.30 3.24 14.22
N LEU A 60 -1.72 2.55 13.16
CA LEU A 60 -1.03 1.35 12.69
C LEU A 60 0.34 1.67 12.09
N ALA A 61 0.45 2.74 11.31
CA ALA A 61 1.72 3.14 10.71
C ALA A 61 2.75 3.56 11.76
N LYS A 62 2.36 4.35 12.76
CA LYS A 62 3.24 4.75 13.88
C LYS A 62 3.74 3.52 14.66
N ARG A 63 2.86 2.56 14.93
CA ARG A 63 3.25 1.30 15.57
C ARG A 63 4.30 0.55 14.76
N LEU A 64 4.16 0.47 13.43
CA LEU A 64 5.14 -0.19 12.56
C LEU A 64 6.46 0.59 12.48
N VAL A 65 6.40 1.92 12.38
CA VAL A 65 7.61 2.75 12.34
C VAL A 65 8.37 2.60 13.66
N GLY A 66 7.70 2.70 14.81
CA GLY A 66 8.32 2.48 16.12
C GLY A 66 8.97 1.10 16.24
N GLU A 67 8.30 0.05 15.74
CA GLU A 67 8.83 -1.34 15.73
C GLU A 67 10.11 -1.48 14.89
N VAL A 68 10.18 -0.82 13.72
CA VAL A 68 11.36 -0.97 12.82
C VAL A 68 12.50 -0.02 13.15
N THR A 69 12.21 1.09 13.84
CA THR A 69 13.22 2.09 14.24
C THR A 69 13.62 1.97 15.71
N ALA A 70 12.94 1.15 16.49
CA ALA A 70 13.03 1.07 17.94
C ALA A 70 12.75 2.42 18.63
N ALA A 71 12.01 3.32 18.00
CA ALA A 71 11.65 4.63 18.53
C ALA A 71 10.41 4.54 19.43
N PRO A 72 10.33 5.31 20.52
CA PRO A 72 9.14 5.47 21.32
C PRO A 72 7.96 6.01 20.48
N ALA A 73 6.74 5.57 20.81
CA ALA A 73 5.55 5.89 20.00
C ALA A 73 5.21 7.39 19.94
N ASP A 74 5.57 8.14 20.98
CA ASP A 74 5.39 9.59 21.10
C ASP A 74 6.40 10.39 20.26
N GLU A 75 7.54 9.80 19.91
CA GLU A 75 8.52 10.40 19.01
C GLU A 75 8.23 10.14 17.52
N VAL A 76 7.27 9.27 17.21
CA VAL A 76 6.93 8.90 15.84
C VAL A 76 5.77 9.73 15.31
N GLU A 77 5.92 10.32 14.15
CA GLU A 77 4.87 10.98 13.38
C GLU A 77 4.75 10.35 11.98
N VAL A 78 3.55 10.35 11.42
CA VAL A 78 3.30 9.93 10.04
C VAL A 78 2.50 11.01 9.33
N LEU A 79 3.19 11.81 8.55
CA LEU A 79 2.66 13.01 7.89
C LEU A 79 2.41 12.76 6.39
N PRO A 80 1.49 13.51 5.76
CA PRO A 80 1.29 13.45 4.32
C PRO A 80 2.33 14.31 3.59
N ARG A 81 2.80 13.86 2.43
CA ARG A 81 3.48 14.68 1.42
C ARG A 81 2.47 15.52 0.64
N GLU A 82 2.94 16.35 -0.26
CA GLU A 82 2.10 17.14 -1.19
C GLU A 82 1.20 16.26 -2.07
N ASP A 83 1.69 15.08 -2.47
CA ASP A 83 0.94 14.07 -3.24
C ASP A 83 -0.02 13.22 -2.38
N GLY A 84 -0.09 13.49 -1.06
CA GLY A 84 -0.90 12.75 -0.09
C GLY A 84 -0.25 11.46 0.41
N SER A 85 0.88 11.01 -0.15
CA SER A 85 1.57 9.80 0.31
C SER A 85 2.15 10.00 1.72
N PRO A 86 2.08 8.97 2.60
CA PRO A 86 2.60 9.09 3.96
C PRO A 86 4.13 9.03 3.99
N TYR A 87 4.74 9.74 4.94
CA TYR A 87 6.15 9.60 5.31
C TYR A 87 6.32 9.61 6.82
N ALA A 88 7.38 8.95 7.29
CA ALA A 88 7.70 8.87 8.71
C ALA A 88 8.64 10.00 9.13
N VAL A 89 8.42 10.48 10.37
CA VAL A 89 9.29 11.40 11.11
C VAL A 89 9.54 10.77 12.47
N VAL A 90 10.78 10.78 12.94
CA VAL A 90 11.16 10.27 14.26
C VAL A 90 12.04 11.29 14.96
N GLY A 91 11.67 11.68 16.19
CA GLY A 91 12.38 12.71 16.94
C GLY A 91 12.49 14.04 16.17
N GLY A 92 11.45 14.40 15.39
CA GLY A 92 11.42 15.60 14.56
C GLY A 92 12.20 15.51 13.25
N SER A 93 12.86 14.36 12.95
CA SER A 93 13.65 14.17 11.74
C SER A 93 12.95 13.26 10.74
N PRO A 94 12.80 13.66 9.46
CA PRO A 94 12.27 12.78 8.42
C PRO A 94 13.11 11.52 8.24
N MET A 95 12.44 10.39 8.01
CA MET A 95 13.04 9.07 7.81
C MET A 95 12.94 8.61 6.34
N PRO A 96 13.78 9.11 5.42
CA PRO A 96 13.68 8.79 3.99
C PRO A 96 13.96 7.29 3.69
N ALA A 97 14.71 6.62 4.56
CA ALA A 97 14.99 5.18 4.45
C ALA A 97 13.80 4.30 4.87
N VAL A 98 12.70 4.88 5.36
CA VAL A 98 11.49 4.16 5.77
C VAL A 98 10.34 4.55 4.84
N SER A 99 10.00 3.68 3.91
CA SER A 99 8.80 3.83 3.08
C SER A 99 7.58 3.39 3.88
N VAL A 100 6.50 4.17 3.81
CA VAL A 100 5.25 3.92 4.51
C VAL A 100 4.11 3.86 3.51
N SER A 101 3.17 2.93 3.68
CA SER A 101 1.92 2.88 2.92
C SER A 101 0.76 2.55 3.86
N ILE A 102 -0.40 3.12 3.58
CA ILE A 102 -1.63 2.97 4.37
C ILE A 102 -2.81 2.71 3.43
N SER A 103 -3.71 1.82 3.85
CA SER A 103 -5.00 1.60 3.20
C SER A 103 -6.11 1.42 4.22
N HIS A 104 -7.33 1.75 3.83
CA HIS A 104 -8.51 1.56 4.65
C HIS A 104 -9.74 1.27 3.79
N THR A 105 -10.65 0.51 4.37
CA THR A 105 -12.01 0.27 3.88
C THR A 105 -13.02 0.64 4.96
N ALA A 106 -14.31 0.40 4.73
CA ALA A 106 -15.33 0.59 5.76
C ALA A 106 -15.04 -0.25 7.01
N GLY A 107 -14.60 -1.50 6.85
CA GLY A 107 -14.39 -2.46 7.95
C GLY A 107 -12.94 -2.62 8.41
N HIS A 108 -11.95 -2.28 7.60
CA HIS A 108 -10.55 -2.60 7.85
C HIS A 108 -9.62 -1.41 7.64
N VAL A 109 -8.46 -1.49 8.27
CA VAL A 109 -7.34 -0.58 8.06
C VAL A 109 -6.04 -1.40 8.02
N ALA A 110 -5.12 -1.02 7.15
CA ALA A 110 -3.80 -1.63 7.05
C ALA A 110 -2.70 -0.59 6.89
N ALA A 111 -1.53 -0.93 7.40
CA ALA A 111 -0.31 -0.17 7.17
C ALA A 111 0.84 -1.12 6.84
N ALA A 112 1.81 -0.63 6.09
CA ALA A 112 3.05 -1.32 5.79
C ALA A 112 4.23 -0.35 5.83
N VAL A 113 5.38 -0.85 6.26
CA VAL A 113 6.66 -0.14 6.22
C VAL A 113 7.74 -1.05 5.64
N ALA A 114 8.67 -0.46 4.89
CA ALA A 114 9.80 -1.18 4.29
C ALA A 114 10.96 -0.22 4.01
N PRO A 115 12.21 -0.71 3.88
CA PRO A 115 13.33 0.11 3.42
C PRO A 115 13.23 0.48 1.93
N GLN A 116 12.57 -0.35 1.11
CA GLN A 116 12.27 -0.05 -0.30
C GLN A 116 10.85 0.50 -0.47
N PRO A 117 10.52 1.08 -1.64
CA PRO A 117 9.18 1.55 -1.93
C PRO A 117 8.14 0.46 -1.71
N VAL A 118 7.13 0.76 -0.90
CA VAL A 118 6.09 -0.19 -0.49
C VAL A 118 4.71 0.39 -0.75
N GLY A 119 3.80 -0.48 -1.19
CA GLY A 119 2.38 -0.19 -1.27
C GLY A 119 1.55 -1.28 -0.61
N VAL A 120 0.56 -0.89 0.17
CA VAL A 120 -0.45 -1.78 0.74
C VAL A 120 -1.82 -1.33 0.32
N ASP A 121 -2.68 -2.27 -0.04
CA ASP A 121 -4.09 -1.97 -0.30
C ASP A 121 -5.03 -3.05 0.21
N LEU A 122 -6.25 -2.62 0.54
CA LEU A 122 -7.35 -3.43 1.03
C LEU A 122 -8.54 -3.32 0.08
N CYS A 123 -9.15 -4.45 -0.26
CA CYS A 123 -10.43 -4.47 -0.95
C CYS A 123 -11.37 -5.47 -0.25
N GLU A 124 -12.54 -5.01 0.20
CA GLU A 124 -13.56 -5.89 0.75
C GLU A 124 -14.22 -6.71 -0.36
N THR A 125 -14.46 -7.99 -0.11
CA THR A 125 -15.06 -8.89 -1.12
C THR A 125 -16.47 -8.47 -1.49
N VAL A 126 -17.20 -7.82 -0.60
CA VAL A 126 -18.51 -7.21 -0.87
C VAL A 126 -18.42 -6.09 -1.91
N SER A 127 -17.27 -5.44 -2.03
CA SER A 127 -17.02 -4.39 -3.03
C SER A 127 -16.74 -4.95 -4.44
N ALA A 128 -16.61 -6.26 -4.61
CA ALA A 128 -16.30 -6.88 -5.90
C ALA A 128 -17.30 -6.49 -7.02
N ALA A 129 -18.58 -6.35 -6.69
CA ALA A 129 -19.58 -5.89 -7.67
C ALA A 129 -19.36 -4.44 -8.12
N ALA A 130 -18.88 -3.55 -7.22
CA ALA A 130 -18.52 -2.19 -7.57
C ALA A 130 -17.23 -2.16 -8.40
N VAL A 131 -16.22 -2.93 -8.00
CA VAL A 131 -14.98 -3.10 -8.75
C VAL A 131 -15.25 -3.61 -10.16
N ARG A 132 -16.16 -4.59 -10.32
CA ARG A 132 -16.52 -5.14 -11.64
C ARG A 132 -17.10 -4.07 -12.59
N ARG A 133 -17.89 -3.12 -12.07
CA ARG A 133 -18.44 -2.02 -12.89
C ARG A 133 -17.37 -1.07 -13.45
N VAL A 134 -16.21 -0.98 -12.80
CA VAL A 134 -15.11 -0.12 -13.22
C VAL A 134 -13.88 -0.93 -13.71
N ALA A 135 -14.03 -2.26 -13.77
CA ALA A 135 -12.92 -3.16 -14.09
C ALA A 135 -12.27 -2.83 -15.43
N ASP A 136 -13.06 -2.48 -16.45
CA ASP A 136 -12.57 -2.17 -17.80
C ASP A 136 -11.63 -0.96 -17.84
N HIS A 137 -11.67 -0.10 -16.83
CA HIS A 137 -10.76 1.04 -16.70
C HIS A 137 -9.42 0.66 -16.08
N ALA A 138 -9.36 -0.45 -15.33
CA ALA A 138 -8.19 -0.85 -14.57
C ALA A 138 -7.61 -2.20 -15.01
N LEU A 139 -8.44 -3.12 -15.48
CA LEU A 139 -8.07 -4.49 -15.85
C LEU A 139 -8.14 -4.69 -17.37
N SER A 140 -7.16 -5.38 -17.93
CA SER A 140 -7.18 -5.80 -19.32
C SER A 140 -8.07 -7.04 -19.51
N PRO A 141 -8.51 -7.35 -20.75
CA PRO A 141 -9.25 -8.59 -21.03
C PRO A 141 -8.49 -9.86 -20.59
N GLY A 142 -7.15 -9.88 -20.73
CA GLY A 142 -6.32 -10.99 -20.27
C GLY A 142 -6.35 -11.17 -18.76
N GLU A 143 -6.30 -10.08 -18.00
CA GLU A 143 -6.41 -10.09 -16.53
C GLU A 143 -7.81 -10.51 -16.08
N LEU A 144 -8.87 -10.05 -16.75
CA LEU A 144 -10.24 -10.50 -16.48
C LEU A 144 -10.41 -12.01 -16.74
N SER A 145 -9.80 -12.54 -17.79
CA SER A 145 -9.77 -13.98 -18.07
C SER A 145 -9.02 -14.75 -16.97
N LEU A 146 -7.91 -14.22 -16.47
CA LEU A 146 -7.13 -14.80 -15.36
C LEU A 146 -7.92 -14.82 -14.04
N ILE A 147 -8.71 -13.78 -13.76
CA ILE A 147 -9.53 -13.65 -12.55
C ILE A 147 -10.71 -14.63 -12.61
N GLY A 148 -11.35 -14.81 -13.77
CA GLY A 148 -12.58 -15.57 -13.95
C GLY A 148 -13.85 -14.77 -13.56
N THR A 149 -15.02 -15.30 -13.95
CA THR A 149 -16.28 -14.54 -13.88
C THR A 149 -16.89 -14.47 -12.47
N ASP A 150 -16.83 -15.53 -11.69
CA ASP A 150 -17.57 -15.68 -10.44
C ASP A 150 -16.67 -15.85 -9.21
N ARG A 151 -15.62 -15.03 -9.14
CA ARG A 151 -14.64 -15.09 -8.06
C ARG A 151 -14.42 -13.71 -7.43
N PRO A 152 -15.31 -13.29 -6.52
CA PRO A 152 -15.20 -11.98 -5.87
C PRO A 152 -13.86 -11.78 -5.13
N ASP A 153 -13.31 -12.81 -4.51
CA ASP A 153 -12.00 -12.75 -3.85
C ASP A 153 -10.86 -12.48 -4.85
N ALA A 154 -10.90 -13.13 -6.01
CA ALA A 154 -9.89 -12.95 -7.05
C ALA A 154 -9.94 -11.53 -7.64
N LEU A 155 -11.16 -11.01 -7.86
CA LEU A 155 -11.36 -9.66 -8.35
C LEU A 155 -10.91 -8.61 -7.31
N ALA A 156 -11.28 -8.79 -6.04
CA ALA A 156 -10.81 -7.93 -4.95
C ALA A 156 -9.28 -7.98 -4.82
N GLY A 157 -8.68 -9.17 -4.97
CA GLY A 157 -7.23 -9.35 -4.96
C GLY A 157 -6.51 -8.66 -6.12
N ALA A 158 -7.05 -8.75 -7.33
CA ALA A 158 -6.51 -8.07 -8.50
C ALA A 158 -6.58 -6.55 -8.36
N TRP A 159 -7.70 -6.04 -7.87
CA TRP A 159 -7.87 -4.62 -7.58
C TRP A 159 -6.85 -4.14 -6.53
N ALA A 160 -6.81 -4.80 -5.37
CA ALA A 160 -5.88 -4.46 -4.30
C ALA A 160 -4.41 -4.54 -4.76
N LEU A 161 -4.04 -5.50 -5.62
CA LEU A 161 -2.70 -5.60 -6.20
C LEU A 161 -2.34 -4.38 -7.04
N LYS A 162 -3.25 -3.92 -7.89
CA LYS A 162 -3.02 -2.75 -8.74
C LYS A 162 -2.89 -1.48 -7.91
N GLU A 163 -3.79 -1.26 -6.97
CA GLU A 163 -3.73 -0.11 -6.08
C GLU A 163 -2.47 -0.12 -5.20
N ALA A 164 -2.09 -1.28 -4.67
CA ALA A 164 -0.84 -1.42 -3.91
C ALA A 164 0.39 -1.13 -4.79
N ALA A 165 0.40 -1.56 -6.05
CA ALA A 165 1.50 -1.28 -6.97
C ALA A 165 1.60 0.21 -7.30
N VAL A 166 0.47 0.86 -7.57
CA VAL A 166 0.42 2.32 -7.81
C VAL A 166 0.95 3.10 -6.61
N LYS A 167 0.60 2.67 -5.38
CA LYS A 167 1.12 3.27 -4.13
C LYS A 167 2.62 3.04 -3.97
N ALA A 168 3.12 1.84 -4.29
CA ALA A 168 4.56 1.53 -4.24
C ALA A 168 5.35 2.37 -5.24
N ASP A 169 4.84 2.53 -6.45
CA ASP A 169 5.49 3.31 -7.51
C ASP A 169 5.37 4.82 -7.31
N ARG A 170 4.48 5.27 -6.40
CA ARG A 170 4.09 6.69 -6.23
C ARG A 170 3.64 7.34 -7.54
N SER A 171 3.01 6.58 -8.42
CA SER A 171 2.58 7.04 -9.74
C SER A 171 1.24 7.80 -9.72
N GLY A 172 0.71 8.08 -8.51
CA GLY A 172 -0.58 8.73 -8.31
C GLY A 172 -1.76 7.77 -8.47
N ILE A 173 -2.82 7.99 -7.68
CA ILE A 173 -4.05 7.17 -7.72
C ILE A 173 -5.03 7.62 -8.82
N PHE A 174 -4.74 8.74 -9.49
CA PHE A 174 -5.63 9.32 -10.49
C PHE A 174 -5.11 9.03 -11.90
N GLY A 175 -6.00 8.55 -12.79
CA GLY A 175 -5.71 8.36 -14.20
C GLY A 175 -5.40 6.93 -14.61
N ALA A 176 -4.56 6.75 -15.63
CA ALA A 176 -4.26 5.46 -16.24
C ALA A 176 -3.28 4.57 -15.45
N ALA A 177 -2.80 5.02 -14.28
CA ALA A 177 -1.79 4.31 -13.51
C ALA A 177 -2.14 2.84 -13.18
N PRO A 178 -3.36 2.50 -12.69
CA PRO A 178 -3.72 1.10 -12.43
C PRO A 178 -3.71 0.24 -13.70
N ARG A 179 -4.06 0.79 -14.87
CA ARG A 179 -4.06 0.07 -16.14
C ARG A 179 -2.66 -0.27 -16.63
N GLY A 180 -1.67 0.54 -16.29
CA GLY A 180 -0.25 0.31 -16.60
C GLY A 180 0.39 -0.82 -15.77
N ILE A 181 -0.22 -1.23 -14.67
CA ILE A 181 0.24 -2.35 -13.85
C ILE A 181 -0.33 -3.65 -14.42
N VAL A 182 0.52 -4.52 -14.96
CA VAL A 182 0.09 -5.79 -15.56
C VAL A 182 0.15 -6.90 -14.50
N ILE A 183 -0.97 -7.61 -14.30
CA ILE A 183 -1.05 -8.81 -13.48
C ILE A 183 -0.80 -10.02 -14.38
N LEU A 184 0.27 -10.77 -14.12
CA LEU A 184 0.66 -11.97 -14.86
C LEU A 184 0.19 -13.25 -14.16
N GLY A 185 -0.11 -13.18 -12.86
CA GLY A 185 -0.61 -14.29 -12.06
C GLY A 185 -1.17 -13.80 -10.74
N LEU A 186 -2.15 -14.54 -10.20
CA LEU A 186 -2.76 -14.27 -8.89
C LEU A 186 -2.33 -15.27 -7.81
N ARG A 187 -1.79 -16.44 -8.21
CA ARG A 187 -1.39 -17.51 -7.30
C ARG A 187 -0.17 -18.29 -7.84
N PRO A 188 1.03 -17.95 -7.40
CA PRO A 188 1.37 -16.79 -6.58
C PRO A 188 1.08 -15.48 -7.32
N PRO A 189 0.91 -14.35 -6.62
CA PRO A 189 0.74 -13.05 -7.28
C PRO A 189 2.04 -12.66 -8.01
N VAL A 190 1.89 -12.37 -9.31
CA VAL A 190 2.99 -11.95 -10.19
C VAL A 190 2.57 -10.69 -10.92
N LEU A 191 3.36 -9.64 -10.78
CA LEU A 191 3.17 -8.36 -11.47
C LEU A 191 4.25 -8.15 -12.51
N GLY A 192 3.91 -7.47 -13.59
CA GLY A 192 4.88 -6.99 -14.56
C GLY A 192 5.84 -5.96 -13.96
N GLY A 193 7.06 -5.89 -14.52
CA GLY A 193 8.12 -5.04 -14.02
C GLY A 193 8.85 -5.62 -12.79
N ARG A 194 9.71 -4.80 -12.15
CA ARG A 194 10.57 -5.24 -11.04
C ARG A 194 9.83 -5.08 -9.70
N ARG A 195 8.74 -5.86 -9.50
CA ARG A 195 7.90 -5.82 -8.32
C ARG A 195 7.77 -7.20 -7.70
N ARG A 196 7.78 -7.27 -6.37
CA ARG A 196 7.40 -8.45 -5.61
C ARG A 196 6.05 -8.18 -4.96
N ALA A 197 5.17 -9.16 -4.99
CA ALA A 197 3.81 -9.00 -4.47
C ALA A 197 3.37 -10.20 -3.63
N MET A 198 2.49 -9.94 -2.67
CA MET A 198 1.81 -10.97 -1.89
C MET A 198 0.37 -10.54 -1.62
N VAL A 199 -0.51 -11.52 -1.52
CA VAL A 199 -1.93 -11.31 -1.25
C VAL A 199 -2.38 -12.25 -0.14
N TRP A 200 -3.13 -11.71 0.82
CA TRP A 200 -3.71 -12.45 1.93
C TRP A 200 -5.20 -12.18 2.04
N ARG A 201 -5.88 -13.10 2.73
CA ARG A 201 -7.24 -12.89 3.18
C ARG A 201 -7.23 -12.35 4.62
N ALA A 202 -7.86 -11.21 4.84
CA ALA A 202 -8.03 -10.57 6.16
C ALA A 202 -9.53 -10.53 6.52
N GLY A 203 -10.08 -11.65 6.95
CA GLY A 203 -11.52 -11.79 7.18
C GLY A 203 -12.32 -11.74 5.88
N ASP A 204 -13.16 -10.73 5.72
CA ASP A 204 -13.98 -10.44 4.54
C ASP A 204 -13.30 -9.47 3.55
N ALA A 205 -12.06 -9.06 3.84
CA ALA A 205 -11.23 -8.26 2.94
C ALA A 205 -10.05 -9.06 2.38
N VAL A 206 -9.54 -8.61 1.25
CA VAL A 206 -8.28 -9.04 0.65
C VAL A 206 -7.26 -7.92 0.84
N LEU A 207 -6.08 -8.29 1.32
CA LEU A 207 -4.93 -7.41 1.55
C LEU A 207 -3.87 -7.72 0.52
N ALA A 208 -3.40 -6.73 -0.22
CA ALA A 208 -2.25 -6.83 -1.10
C ALA A 208 -1.09 -5.99 -0.59
N LEU A 209 0.12 -6.53 -0.70
CA LEU A 209 1.38 -5.83 -0.44
C LEU A 209 2.25 -5.92 -1.69
N VAL A 210 2.79 -4.78 -2.11
CA VAL A 210 3.72 -4.68 -3.23
C VAL A 210 4.99 -3.98 -2.77
N LEU A 211 6.13 -4.59 -3.11
CA LEU A 211 7.46 -4.01 -2.96
C LEU A 211 8.01 -3.70 -4.35
N ALA A 212 8.26 -2.44 -4.63
CA ALA A 212 8.92 -2.03 -5.85
C ALA A 212 10.43 -1.97 -5.63
N HIS A 213 11.21 -2.37 -6.63
CA HIS A 213 12.64 -2.08 -6.59
C HIS A 213 12.82 -0.59 -6.95
N PRO A 214 13.71 0.12 -6.27
CA PRO A 214 14.06 1.47 -6.69
C PRO A 214 14.49 1.42 -8.16
N ALA A 215 14.05 2.40 -8.94
CA ALA A 215 14.55 2.56 -10.30
C ALA A 215 16.08 2.60 -10.25
N SER A 216 16.74 1.83 -11.09
CA SER A 216 18.19 2.01 -11.25
C SER A 216 18.43 3.47 -11.60
N PRO A 217 19.45 4.12 -11.02
CA PRO A 217 19.80 5.46 -11.44
C PRO A 217 19.96 5.45 -12.96
N PRO A 218 19.52 6.50 -13.67
CA PRO A 218 19.74 6.59 -15.10
C PRO A 218 21.23 6.39 -15.38
N ASP A 219 21.53 5.59 -16.40
CA ASP A 219 22.91 5.40 -16.83
C ASP A 219 23.56 6.79 -17.01
N PRO A 220 24.78 7.00 -16.51
CA PRO A 220 25.48 8.26 -16.72
C PRO A 220 25.50 8.52 -18.23
N PRO A 221 25.26 9.76 -18.66
CA PRO A 221 25.31 10.08 -20.08
C PRO A 221 26.63 9.58 -20.66
N ALA A 222 26.53 8.82 -21.76
CA ALA A 222 27.70 8.26 -22.42
C ALA A 222 28.72 9.40 -22.60
N ALA A 223 29.94 9.22 -22.06
CA ALA A 223 31.01 10.20 -22.17
C ALA A 223 31.22 10.45 -23.67
N LEU A 224 31.02 11.71 -24.08
CA LEU A 224 31.31 12.13 -25.44
C LEU A 224 32.82 11.85 -25.68
N THR A 225 33.11 10.84 -26.48
CA THR A 225 34.45 10.58 -26.97
C THR A 225 34.90 11.80 -27.79
N PRO A 226 35.99 12.49 -27.44
CA PRO A 226 36.50 13.57 -28.27
C PRO A 226 36.85 13.01 -29.64
N GLY A 227 36.26 13.60 -30.68
CA GLY A 227 36.59 13.24 -32.06
C GLY A 227 38.06 13.44 -32.35
N PRO A 228 38.63 12.68 -33.30
CA PRO A 228 40.04 12.84 -33.66
C PRO A 228 40.27 14.25 -34.21
N THR A 229 41.21 14.96 -33.53
CA THR A 229 41.76 16.22 -34.06
C THR A 229 42.59 15.88 -35.30
N GLY A 230 42.06 16.29 -36.48
CA GLY A 230 42.82 16.32 -37.73
C GLY A 230 43.65 17.60 -37.86
#